data_abd73b2c180bc6dd65345dd9cc9c3afb
#
_entry.id   abd73b2c180bc6dd65345dd9cc9c3afb
#
_cell.length_a   1.000
_cell.length_b   1.000
_cell.length_c   1.000
_cell.angle_alpha   90.00
_cell.angle_beta   90.00
_cell.angle_gamma   90.00
#
_symmetry.space_group_name_H-M   'P 1'
#
loop_
_entity.id
_entity.type
_entity.pdbx_description
1 polymer ?
#
loop_
_entity_poly.entity_id
_entity_poly.type
_entity_poly.pdbx_seq_one_letter_code
_entity_poly.pdbx_strand_id
1 'polypeptide(L)'
;MTTLEEKMAMRKLAIEGKPFGPGSHTPHEGKTMTGAQAIIASLEAEGVDTIFGYPGGQAIKIYDALYDSKQIHHVLARHEQGATHMADGYARATGKVGVVLVTSGPGATNTVTGIATAYMDSIPMVAITGQVPSNLL
;
A
#
# COMPACT_ATOMS: atom_id res chain seq x y z
N MET A 1 20.27 16.14 -12.67
CA MET A 1 20.87 14.81 -12.37
C MET A 1 21.23 14.81 -10.90
N THR A 2 20.54 14.02 -10.07
CA THR A 2 20.83 13.87 -8.64
C THR A 2 22.13 13.06 -8.48
N THR A 3 23.05 13.55 -7.67
CA THR A 3 24.33 12.89 -7.42
C THR A 3 24.14 11.55 -6.66
N LEU A 4 25.12 10.67 -6.73
CA LEU A 4 25.09 9.39 -6.00
C LEU A 4 24.97 9.62 -4.48
N GLU A 5 25.61 10.67 -3.96
CA GLU A 5 25.53 11.06 -2.55
C GLU A 5 24.12 11.50 -2.13
N GLU A 6 23.43 12.28 -2.98
CA GLU A 6 22.03 12.66 -2.72
C GLU A 6 21.10 11.44 -2.73
N LYS A 7 21.33 10.48 -3.63
CA LYS A 7 20.59 9.22 -3.65
C LYS A 7 20.87 8.35 -2.42
N MET A 8 22.10 8.31 -1.95
CA MET A 8 22.47 7.59 -0.72
C MET A 8 21.93 8.29 0.52
N ALA A 9 21.92 9.62 0.57
CA ALA A 9 21.32 10.39 1.66
C ALA A 9 19.80 10.18 1.71
N MET A 10 19.11 10.19 0.56
CA MET A 10 17.67 9.87 0.51
C MET A 10 17.37 8.43 0.93
N ARG A 11 18.20 7.46 0.54
CA ARG A 11 18.10 6.07 1.01
C ARG A 11 18.30 5.97 2.52
N LYS A 12 19.27 6.70 3.06
CA LYS A 12 19.53 6.73 4.50
C LYS A 12 18.35 7.33 5.29
N LEU A 13 17.75 8.42 4.79
CA LEU A 13 16.54 9.02 5.37
C LEU A 13 15.31 8.10 5.28
N ALA A 14 15.21 7.29 4.23
CA ALA A 14 14.13 6.29 4.08
C ALA A 14 14.33 5.08 5.02
N ILE A 15 15.58 4.74 5.35
CA ILE A 15 15.94 3.64 6.27
C ILE A 15 15.91 4.11 7.73
N GLU A 16 16.32 5.34 8.01
CA GLU A 16 16.17 6.01 9.30
C GLU A 16 14.73 6.55 9.42
N GLY A 17 13.73 5.70 9.14
CA GLY A 17 12.33 6.04 9.32
C GLY A 17 12.18 6.76 10.66
N LYS A 18 11.46 7.91 10.66
CA LYS A 18 11.13 8.62 11.90
C LYS A 18 10.74 7.57 12.93
N PRO A 19 11.34 7.56 14.13
CA PRO A 19 10.94 6.61 15.15
C PRO A 19 9.42 6.69 15.27
N PHE A 20 8.78 5.53 15.37
CA PHE A 20 7.38 5.44 15.78
C PHE A 20 7.26 6.18 17.11
N GLY A 21 7.08 7.49 17.03
CA GLY A 21 6.80 8.30 18.21
C GLY A 21 5.35 8.08 18.59
N PRO A 22 5.04 7.92 19.90
CA PRO A 22 3.66 7.97 20.32
C PRO A 22 3.14 9.37 20.00
N GLY A 23 2.17 9.47 19.08
CA GLY A 23 1.35 10.64 18.98
C GLY A 23 1.46 11.58 17.81
N SER A 24 1.51 11.09 16.57
CA SER A 24 0.80 11.85 15.55
C SER A 24 -0.70 11.54 15.76
N HIS A 25 -1.40 12.47 16.40
CA HIS A 25 -2.85 12.36 16.58
C HIS A 25 -3.48 12.13 15.21
N THR A 26 -4.03 10.94 15.02
CA THR A 26 -4.74 10.64 13.78
C THR A 26 -5.98 11.54 13.73
N PRO A 27 -6.32 12.14 12.59
CA PRO A 27 -7.51 13.00 12.43
C PRO A 27 -8.82 12.30 12.77
N HIS A 28 -8.74 10.99 13.06
CA HIS A 28 -9.87 10.10 13.32
C HIS A 28 -10.00 9.65 14.78
N GLU A 29 -9.16 10.19 15.69
CA GLU A 29 -9.20 9.83 17.10
C GLU A 29 -10.60 10.13 17.68
N GLY A 30 -11.19 9.12 18.33
CA GLY A 30 -12.52 9.22 18.92
C GLY A 30 -13.70 9.08 17.94
N LYS A 31 -13.49 8.84 16.65
CA LYS A 31 -14.54 8.59 15.67
C LYS A 31 -14.79 7.09 15.49
N THR A 32 -16.05 6.70 15.52
CA THR A 32 -16.44 5.34 15.12
C THR A 32 -16.30 5.21 13.60
N MET A 33 -15.57 4.21 13.13
CA MET A 33 -15.40 3.93 11.72
C MET A 33 -15.38 2.43 11.46
N THR A 34 -15.62 2.03 10.22
CA THR A 34 -15.48 0.63 9.80
C THR A 34 -14.00 0.24 9.67
N GLY A 35 -13.70 -1.06 9.74
CA GLY A 35 -12.33 -1.54 9.49
C GLY A 35 -11.76 -1.12 8.14
N ALA A 36 -12.61 -1.06 7.10
CA ALA A 36 -12.21 -0.58 5.78
C ALA A 36 -11.80 0.91 5.81
N GLN A 37 -12.58 1.75 6.46
CA GLN A 37 -12.24 3.17 6.65
C GLN A 37 -10.97 3.33 7.50
N ALA A 38 -10.78 2.50 8.51
CA ALA A 38 -9.57 2.53 9.34
C ALA A 38 -8.31 2.18 8.52
N ILE A 39 -8.39 1.21 7.60
CA ILE A 39 -7.28 0.88 6.68
C ILE A 39 -6.91 2.11 5.84
N ILE A 40 -7.88 2.73 5.19
CA ILE A 40 -7.61 3.90 4.33
C ILE A 40 -7.08 5.07 5.15
N ALA A 41 -7.69 5.36 6.30
CA ALA A 41 -7.22 6.43 7.19
C ALA A 41 -5.77 6.19 7.68
N SER A 42 -5.40 4.93 7.95
CA SER A 42 -4.03 4.59 8.34
C SER A 42 -3.05 4.82 7.18
N LEU A 43 -3.42 4.45 5.96
CA LEU A 43 -2.58 4.68 4.78
C LEU A 43 -2.40 6.18 4.51
N GLU A 44 -3.46 6.99 4.66
CA GLU A 44 -3.38 8.44 4.57
C GLU A 44 -2.46 9.04 5.64
N ALA A 45 -2.57 8.57 6.88
CA ALA A 45 -1.72 9.02 7.99
C ALA A 45 -0.24 8.68 7.78
N GLU A 46 0.06 7.56 7.13
CA GLU A 46 1.42 7.16 6.73
C GLU A 46 1.92 7.88 5.46
N GLY A 47 1.11 8.77 4.88
CA GLY A 47 1.48 9.57 3.71
C GLY A 47 1.45 8.79 2.39
N VAL A 48 0.67 7.72 2.31
CA VAL A 48 0.43 7.01 1.05
C VAL A 48 -0.39 7.90 0.13
N ASP A 49 0.12 8.15 -1.06
CA ASP A 49 -0.53 8.97 -2.08
C ASP A 49 -1.02 8.15 -3.29
N THR A 50 -0.54 6.92 -3.44
CA THR A 50 -0.86 6.07 -4.59
C THR A 50 -1.02 4.62 -4.16
N ILE A 51 -2.10 3.99 -4.62
CA ILE A 51 -2.37 2.56 -4.46
C ILE A 51 -2.57 1.95 -5.84
N PHE A 52 -1.90 0.84 -6.10
CA PHE A 52 -2.07 0.04 -7.30
C PHE A 52 -2.96 -1.16 -6.97
N GLY A 53 -3.91 -1.50 -7.85
CA GLY A 53 -4.76 -2.62 -7.49
C GLY A 53 -5.74 -3.07 -8.56
N TYR A 54 -6.45 -4.14 -8.22
CA TYR A 54 -7.52 -4.70 -9.00
C TYR A 54 -8.66 -5.13 -8.08
N PRO A 55 -9.84 -4.47 -8.16
CA PRO A 55 -10.98 -4.76 -7.30
C PRO A 55 -11.48 -6.19 -7.46
N GLY A 56 -11.97 -6.76 -6.35
CA GLY A 56 -12.65 -8.04 -6.35
C GLY A 56 -13.47 -8.22 -5.08
N GLY A 57 -14.33 -9.22 -5.04
CA GLY A 57 -15.43 -9.38 -4.09
C GLY A 57 -15.07 -9.14 -2.62
N GLN A 58 -13.93 -9.69 -2.16
CA GLN A 58 -13.54 -9.58 -0.75
C GLN A 58 -12.77 -8.29 -0.41
N ALA A 59 -12.53 -7.42 -1.37
CA ALA A 59 -11.91 -6.11 -1.17
C ALA A 59 -12.87 -4.94 -1.42
N ILE A 60 -14.11 -5.19 -1.86
CA ILE A 60 -15.08 -4.14 -2.26
C ILE A 60 -15.23 -3.07 -1.17
N LYS A 61 -15.39 -3.46 0.09
CA LYS A 61 -15.56 -2.49 1.19
C LYS A 61 -14.35 -1.56 1.38
N ILE A 62 -13.14 -2.05 1.10
CA ILE A 62 -11.92 -1.24 1.18
C ILE A 62 -11.86 -0.31 -0.03
N TYR A 63 -12.22 -0.78 -1.21
CA TYR A 63 -12.31 0.06 -2.41
C TYR A 63 -13.38 1.13 -2.31
N ASP A 64 -14.50 0.82 -1.65
CA ASP A 64 -15.56 1.79 -1.35
C ASP A 64 -15.04 2.91 -0.44
N ALA A 65 -14.34 2.57 0.64
CA ALA A 65 -13.68 3.55 1.49
C ALA A 65 -12.57 4.34 0.76
N LEU A 66 -11.83 3.69 -0.15
CA LEU A 66 -10.80 4.32 -0.96
C LEU A 66 -11.39 5.34 -1.95
N TYR A 67 -12.58 5.07 -2.48
CA TYR A 67 -13.27 5.98 -3.39
C TYR A 67 -13.57 7.34 -2.74
N ASP A 68 -13.83 7.35 -1.44
CA ASP A 68 -14.09 8.58 -0.68
C ASP A 68 -12.82 9.36 -0.33
N SER A 69 -11.63 8.73 -0.40
CA SER A 69 -10.35 9.37 -0.15
C SER A 69 -10.06 10.46 -1.19
N LYS A 70 -9.57 11.60 -0.71
CA LYS A 70 -9.12 12.72 -1.56
C LYS A 70 -7.58 12.81 -1.62
N GLN A 71 -6.89 11.96 -0.87
CA GLN A 71 -5.43 11.98 -0.75
C GLN A 71 -4.78 10.86 -1.53
N ILE A 72 -5.46 9.72 -1.70
CA ILE A 72 -4.89 8.54 -2.34
C ILE A 72 -5.42 8.39 -3.76
N HIS A 73 -4.51 8.37 -4.72
CA HIS A 73 -4.82 8.07 -6.11
C HIS A 73 -4.80 6.56 -6.35
N HIS A 74 -5.90 6.01 -6.87
CA HIS A 74 -5.98 4.59 -7.25
C HIS A 74 -5.60 4.39 -8.71
N VAL A 75 -4.58 3.58 -8.95
CA VAL A 75 -4.18 3.13 -10.30
C VAL A 75 -4.75 1.75 -10.55
N LEU A 76 -5.78 1.69 -11.39
CA LEU A 76 -6.44 0.44 -11.76
C LEU A 76 -5.55 -0.37 -12.71
N ALA A 77 -5.09 -1.53 -12.25
CA ALA A 77 -4.42 -2.51 -13.10
C ALA A 77 -5.42 -3.46 -13.78
N ARG A 78 -4.96 -4.22 -14.76
CA ARG A 78 -5.74 -5.25 -15.44
C ARG A 78 -5.43 -6.67 -14.94
N HIS A 79 -4.43 -6.79 -14.06
CA HIS A 79 -4.00 -8.04 -13.44
C HIS A 79 -3.19 -7.71 -12.17
N GLU A 80 -3.35 -8.51 -11.12
CA GLU A 80 -2.75 -8.22 -9.81
C GLU A 80 -1.22 -8.30 -9.83
N GLN A 81 -0.65 -9.20 -10.63
CA GLN A 81 0.80 -9.24 -10.85
C GLN A 81 1.30 -7.91 -11.43
N GLY A 82 0.58 -7.34 -12.40
CA GLY A 82 0.89 -6.03 -12.97
C GLY A 82 0.81 -4.93 -11.90
N ALA A 83 -0.24 -4.92 -11.06
CA ALA A 83 -0.39 -3.99 -9.96
C ALA A 83 0.80 -4.05 -8.99
N THR A 84 1.24 -5.27 -8.67
CA THR A 84 2.36 -5.49 -7.74
C THR A 84 3.69 -5.00 -8.34
N HIS A 85 3.94 -5.25 -9.63
CA HIS A 85 5.12 -4.70 -10.30
C HIS A 85 5.05 -3.17 -10.48
N MET A 86 3.86 -2.58 -10.65
CA MET A 86 3.70 -1.13 -10.64
C MET A 86 4.07 -0.55 -9.26
N ALA A 87 3.63 -1.18 -8.16
CA ALA A 87 3.99 -0.77 -6.81
C ALA A 87 5.51 -0.89 -6.54
N ASP A 88 6.15 -1.98 -7.01
CA ASP A 88 7.60 -2.15 -6.97
C ASP A 88 8.33 -1.04 -7.75
N GLY A 89 7.89 -0.77 -8.98
CA GLY A 89 8.46 0.30 -9.81
C GLY A 89 8.28 1.69 -9.20
N TYR A 90 7.10 1.94 -8.61
CA TYR A 90 6.83 3.18 -7.89
C TYR A 90 7.79 3.36 -6.70
N ALA A 91 7.97 2.33 -5.89
CA ALA A 91 8.88 2.39 -4.75
C ALA A 91 10.33 2.64 -5.18
N ARG A 92 10.79 2.00 -6.26
CA ARG A 92 12.12 2.22 -6.84
C ARG A 92 12.32 3.66 -7.35
N ALA A 93 11.30 4.20 -7.99
CA ALA A 93 11.37 5.51 -8.63
C ALA A 93 11.26 6.66 -7.62
N THR A 94 10.45 6.49 -6.57
CA THR A 94 10.11 7.57 -5.65
C THR A 94 10.81 7.48 -4.29
N GLY A 95 11.32 6.31 -3.92
CA GLY A 95 11.81 6.03 -2.57
C GLY A 95 10.72 5.86 -1.52
N LYS A 96 9.44 5.92 -1.90
CA LYS A 96 8.29 5.68 -1.03
C LYS A 96 7.95 4.19 -0.97
N VAL A 97 7.12 3.81 -0.01
CA VAL A 97 6.58 2.44 0.07
C VAL A 97 5.56 2.23 -1.05
N GLY A 98 5.70 1.18 -1.83
CA GLY A 98 4.70 0.77 -2.82
C GLY A 98 3.53 0.08 -2.14
N VAL A 99 2.30 0.45 -2.47
CA VAL A 99 1.09 -0.16 -1.89
C VAL A 99 0.26 -0.82 -2.97
N VAL A 100 -0.08 -2.10 -2.75
CA VAL A 100 -0.98 -2.85 -3.63
C VAL A 100 -2.20 -3.33 -2.85
N LEU A 101 -3.38 -3.20 -3.46
CA LEU A 101 -4.65 -3.64 -2.89
C LEU A 101 -5.35 -4.60 -3.86
N VAL A 102 -5.59 -5.82 -3.43
CA VAL A 102 -6.20 -6.88 -4.23
C VAL A 102 -7.19 -7.71 -3.43
N THR A 103 -7.99 -8.53 -4.11
CA THR A 103 -8.94 -9.42 -3.45
C THR A 103 -8.26 -10.69 -2.90
N SER A 104 -9.03 -11.55 -2.25
CA SER A 104 -8.60 -12.86 -1.75
C SER A 104 -8.36 -13.88 -2.87
N GLY A 105 -7.86 -15.05 -2.50
CA GLY A 105 -7.69 -16.19 -3.40
C GLY A 105 -6.77 -15.87 -4.56
N PRO A 106 -7.24 -15.99 -5.82
CA PRO A 106 -6.41 -15.74 -6.99
C PRO A 106 -5.86 -14.30 -7.03
N GLY A 107 -6.60 -13.32 -6.49
CA GLY A 107 -6.09 -11.95 -6.38
C GLY A 107 -4.83 -11.87 -5.53
N ALA A 108 -4.84 -12.51 -4.36
CA ALA A 108 -3.68 -12.58 -3.48
C ALA A 108 -2.53 -13.39 -4.08
N THR A 109 -2.81 -14.57 -4.65
CA THR A 109 -1.76 -15.43 -5.22
C THR A 109 -1.10 -14.83 -6.46
N ASN A 110 -1.82 -14.04 -7.24
CA ASN A 110 -1.25 -13.32 -8.39
C ASN A 110 -0.24 -12.22 -8.00
N THR A 111 -0.18 -11.83 -6.73
CA THR A 111 0.84 -10.85 -6.26
C THR A 111 2.20 -11.49 -5.97
N VAL A 112 2.28 -12.81 -5.84
CA VAL A 112 3.47 -13.52 -5.36
C VAL A 112 4.73 -13.20 -6.17
N THR A 113 4.64 -13.19 -7.49
CA THR A 113 5.79 -12.88 -8.36
C THR A 113 6.32 -11.47 -8.11
N GLY A 114 5.44 -10.47 -8.04
CA GLY A 114 5.85 -9.10 -7.80
C GLY A 114 6.42 -8.89 -6.38
N ILE A 115 5.83 -9.55 -5.38
CA ILE A 115 6.36 -9.54 -4.00
C ILE A 115 7.75 -10.20 -3.96
N ALA A 116 7.93 -11.33 -4.63
CA ALA A 116 9.23 -11.99 -4.72
C ALA A 116 10.29 -11.09 -5.37
N THR A 117 9.93 -10.37 -6.44
CA THR A 117 10.82 -9.40 -7.11
C THR A 117 11.22 -8.28 -6.15
N ALA A 118 10.27 -7.65 -5.47
CA ALA A 118 10.55 -6.60 -4.50
C ALA A 118 11.40 -7.10 -3.33
N TYR A 119 11.11 -8.30 -2.83
CA TYR A 119 11.84 -8.93 -1.73
C TYR A 119 13.31 -9.18 -2.05
N MET A 120 13.61 -9.71 -3.26
CA MET A 120 14.99 -10.00 -3.68
C MET A 120 15.86 -8.74 -3.72
N ASP A 121 15.27 -7.59 -4.04
CA ASP A 121 15.99 -6.31 -4.14
C ASP A 121 15.79 -5.41 -2.91
N SER A 122 15.15 -5.92 -1.84
CA SER A 122 14.83 -5.16 -0.62
C SER A 122 14.04 -3.87 -0.89
N ILE A 123 13.10 -3.92 -1.81
CA ILE A 123 12.20 -2.79 -2.13
C ILE A 123 11.01 -2.79 -1.17
N PRO A 124 10.74 -1.66 -0.48
CA PRO A 124 9.65 -1.59 0.48
C PRO A 124 8.29 -1.64 -0.21
N MET A 125 7.46 -2.60 0.20
CA MET A 125 6.12 -2.79 -0.34
C MET A 125 5.14 -3.28 0.73
N VAL A 126 3.91 -2.81 0.65
CA VAL A 126 2.77 -3.32 1.42
C VAL A 126 1.75 -3.93 0.48
N ALA A 127 1.43 -5.19 0.67
CA ALA A 127 0.36 -5.88 -0.06
C ALA A 127 -0.84 -6.12 0.87
N ILE A 128 -1.96 -5.49 0.55
CA ILE A 128 -3.24 -5.65 1.26
C ILE A 128 -4.11 -6.57 0.43
N THR A 129 -4.50 -7.70 1.00
CA THR A 129 -5.35 -8.67 0.33
C THR A 129 -6.68 -8.82 1.06
N GLY A 130 -7.75 -9.02 0.31
CA GLY A 130 -9.02 -9.42 0.89
C GLY A 130 -8.94 -10.81 1.54
N GLN A 131 -9.91 -11.12 2.40
CA GLN A 131 -10.09 -12.43 3.01
C GLN A 131 -11.57 -12.83 2.93
N VAL A 132 -11.84 -14.12 2.88
CA VAL A 132 -13.20 -14.64 2.99
C VAL A 132 -13.80 -14.32 4.37
N PRO A 133 -15.12 -14.26 4.50
CA PRO A 133 -15.77 -14.09 5.81
C PRO A 133 -15.29 -15.14 6.83
N SER A 134 -15.18 -14.76 8.09
CA SER A 134 -14.62 -15.61 9.16
C SER A 134 -15.35 -16.93 9.37
N ASN A 135 -16.63 -17.00 8.98
CA ASN A 135 -17.43 -18.22 9.02
C ASN A 135 -17.13 -19.21 7.87
N LEU A 136 -16.27 -18.83 6.95
CA LEU A 136 -15.80 -19.64 5.81
C LEU A 136 -14.31 -19.99 5.91
N LEU A 137 -13.69 -19.71 7.06
CA LEU A 137 -12.32 -20.08 7.39
C LEU A 137 -12.22 -21.48 7.95
#